data_a64ab8305f30d70718c0a2a8e13332fb
#
_entry.id   a64ab8305f30d70718c0a2a8e13332fb
#
_cell.length_a   1.000
_cell.length_b   1.000
_cell.length_c   1.000
_cell.angle_alpha   90.00
_cell.angle_beta   90.00
_cell.angle_gamma   90.00
#
_symmetry.space_group_name_H-M   'P 1'
#
loop_
_entity.id
_entity.type
_entity.pdbx_description
1 polymer ?
#
loop_
_entity_poly.entity_id
_entity_poly.type
_entity_poly.pdbx_seq_one_letter_code
_entity_poly.pdbx_strand_id
1 'polypeptide(L)'
;MKTIRYYVSVAVMFTRLSIQSRLEYPFMLIGHVLANCIQWVVGFAAIKFVVDQFGSIGGWGYESLAFLYGMSVLSHGLAVVFFIQTWFMGYQVIEGEFDRYLLRPMNLVFQFLFDDFNLIGFTDIIPGLMVFVYGCIKVRLTLNLANVLLILCTLAGGTLIRGAVWMFCGSMSFWTKSTANFTDMVGELFERVSMYPITIYPRWAQALFTFLLPLAWITFWPVRGMLEPGVSVIPVPLAVVALAVGLLMFAGSCGIFRMGMRKYESAGS
;
A
#
# COMPACT_ATOMS: atom_id res chain seq x y z
N MET A 1 -16.14 -11.22 24.21
CA MET A 1 -15.50 -10.01 24.74
C MET A 1 -14.09 -10.23 25.28
N LYS A 2 -13.78 -11.27 26.08
CA LYS A 2 -12.42 -11.52 26.62
C LYS A 2 -11.37 -11.70 25.51
N THR A 3 -11.69 -12.42 24.42
CA THR A 3 -10.78 -12.68 23.29
C THR A 3 -10.42 -11.41 22.53
N ILE A 4 -11.38 -10.53 22.19
CA ILE A 4 -11.13 -9.27 21.48
C ILE A 4 -10.24 -8.35 22.31
N ARG A 5 -10.53 -8.20 23.61
CA ARG A 5 -9.71 -7.40 24.53
C ARG A 5 -8.28 -7.90 24.61
N TYR A 6 -8.09 -9.20 24.59
CA TYR A 6 -6.77 -9.83 24.56
C TYR A 6 -5.99 -9.45 23.28
N TYR A 7 -6.59 -9.63 22.09
CA TYR A 7 -5.95 -9.28 20.82
C TYR A 7 -5.63 -7.78 20.72
N VAL A 8 -6.52 -6.91 21.15
CA VAL A 8 -6.27 -5.45 21.20
C VAL A 8 -5.10 -5.13 22.14
N SER A 9 -5.06 -5.73 23.33
CA SER A 9 -3.96 -5.51 24.29
C SER A 9 -2.61 -5.96 23.73
N VAL A 10 -2.59 -7.09 23.03
CA VAL A 10 -1.36 -7.61 22.38
C VAL A 10 -0.93 -6.72 21.22
N ALA A 11 -1.87 -6.26 20.38
CA ALA A 11 -1.55 -5.33 19.29
C ALA A 11 -0.95 -4.02 19.83
N VAL A 12 -1.54 -3.43 20.88
CA VAL A 12 -1.01 -2.23 21.53
C VAL A 12 0.38 -2.46 22.11
N MET A 13 0.61 -3.63 22.73
CA MET A 13 1.93 -3.99 23.26
C MET A 13 2.98 -4.10 22.15
N PHE A 14 2.67 -4.79 21.06
CA PHE A 14 3.55 -4.92 19.90
C PHE A 14 3.86 -3.55 19.28
N THR A 15 2.84 -2.74 19.03
CA THR A 15 3.01 -1.36 18.54
C THR A 15 3.95 -0.56 19.45
N ARG A 16 3.77 -0.64 20.77
CA ARG A 16 4.63 0.08 21.73
C ARG A 16 6.09 -0.40 21.65
N LEU A 17 6.32 -1.71 21.58
CA LEU A 17 7.66 -2.29 21.47
C LEU A 17 8.33 -1.89 20.15
N SER A 18 7.61 -1.94 19.03
CA SER A 18 8.13 -1.50 17.72
C SER A 18 8.53 -0.02 17.74
N ILE A 19 7.70 0.84 18.35
CA ILE A 19 8.02 2.27 18.51
C ILE A 19 9.29 2.44 19.36
N GLN A 20 9.38 1.75 20.50
CA GLN A 20 10.55 1.85 21.37
C GLN A 20 11.82 1.41 20.67
N SER A 21 11.80 0.26 19.99
CA SER A 21 12.96 -0.24 19.25
C SER A 21 13.45 0.71 18.15
N ARG A 22 12.52 1.36 17.43
CA ARG A 22 12.89 2.34 16.38
C ARG A 22 13.47 3.62 16.93
N LEU A 23 13.04 4.05 18.11
CA LEU A 23 13.54 5.26 18.78
C LEU A 23 14.92 5.08 19.42
N GLU A 24 15.40 3.84 19.60
CA GLU A 24 16.77 3.56 20.06
C GLU A 24 17.83 4.00 19.05
N TYR A 25 17.48 4.04 17.74
CA TYR A 25 18.41 4.41 16.67
C TYR A 25 17.94 5.67 15.91
N PRO A 26 17.93 6.84 16.55
CA PRO A 26 17.34 8.06 15.99
C PRO A 26 18.04 8.51 14.70
N PHE A 27 19.35 8.30 14.56
CA PHE A 27 20.08 8.66 13.33
C PHE A 27 19.64 7.85 12.12
N MET A 28 19.32 6.54 12.27
CA MET A 28 18.77 5.74 11.20
C MET A 28 17.37 6.23 10.80
N LEU A 29 16.54 6.58 11.80
CA LEU A 29 15.20 7.12 11.54
C LEU A 29 15.28 8.45 10.77
N ILE A 30 16.15 9.38 11.20
CA ILE A 30 16.37 10.66 10.50
C ILE A 30 16.88 10.42 9.07
N GLY A 31 17.82 9.49 8.88
CA GLY A 31 18.30 9.12 7.54
C GLY A 31 17.20 8.64 6.62
N HIS A 32 16.32 7.77 7.10
CA HIS A 32 15.14 7.30 6.34
C HIS A 32 14.17 8.45 6.04
N VAL A 33 13.87 9.32 7.03
CA VAL A 33 13.01 10.50 6.83
C VAL A 33 13.55 11.37 5.69
N LEU A 34 14.83 11.71 5.73
CA LEU A 34 15.45 12.55 4.71
C LEU A 34 15.45 11.88 3.34
N ALA A 35 15.85 10.61 3.25
CA ALA A 35 15.86 9.86 2.00
C ALA A 35 14.47 9.77 1.37
N ASN A 36 13.44 9.42 2.14
CA ASN A 36 12.07 9.33 1.65
C ASN A 36 11.50 10.70 1.26
N CYS A 37 11.74 11.74 2.06
CA CYS A 37 11.33 13.10 1.69
C CYS A 37 11.95 13.54 0.36
N ILE A 38 13.24 13.30 0.16
CA ILE A 38 13.92 13.62 -1.11
C ILE A 38 13.31 12.82 -2.25
N GLN A 39 13.10 11.51 -2.08
CA GLN A 39 12.52 10.64 -3.10
C GLN A 39 11.13 11.15 -3.55
N TRP A 40 10.24 11.44 -2.61
CA TRP A 40 8.88 11.89 -2.93
C TRP A 40 8.84 13.31 -3.53
N VAL A 41 9.67 14.22 -3.03
CA VAL A 41 9.77 15.58 -3.57
C VAL A 41 10.34 15.55 -4.98
N VAL A 42 11.40 14.80 -5.23
CA VAL A 42 12.00 14.66 -6.58
C VAL A 42 11.01 14.00 -7.54
N GLY A 43 10.30 12.94 -7.11
CA GLY A 43 9.25 12.30 -7.91
C GLY A 43 8.13 13.27 -8.30
N PHE A 44 7.67 14.09 -7.35
CA PHE A 44 6.64 15.08 -7.62
C PHE A 44 7.15 16.25 -8.51
N ALA A 45 8.40 16.69 -8.30
CA ALA A 45 9.04 17.69 -9.16
C ALA A 45 9.23 17.19 -10.59
N ALA A 46 9.55 15.90 -10.78
CA ALA A 46 9.63 15.28 -12.09
C ALA A 46 8.30 15.33 -12.86
N ILE A 47 7.17 15.08 -12.17
CA ILE A 47 5.83 15.24 -12.76
C ILE A 47 5.63 16.68 -13.25
N LYS A 48 5.98 17.67 -12.41
CA LYS A 48 5.87 19.07 -12.80
C LYS A 48 6.71 19.38 -14.03
N PHE A 49 7.97 18.94 -14.04
CA PHE A 49 8.87 19.15 -15.17
C PHE A 49 8.29 18.57 -16.48
N VAL A 50 7.77 17.36 -16.46
CA VAL A 50 7.18 16.73 -17.64
C VAL A 50 5.93 17.48 -18.10
N VAL A 51 5.05 17.88 -17.18
CA VAL A 51 3.83 18.62 -17.54
C VAL A 51 4.16 20.00 -18.08
N ASP A 52 5.16 20.70 -17.55
CA ASP A 52 5.60 22.00 -18.04
C ASP A 52 6.14 21.91 -19.50
N GLN A 53 6.71 20.75 -19.90
CA GLN A 53 7.21 20.53 -21.26
C GLN A 53 6.15 20.03 -22.24
N PHE A 54 5.26 19.14 -21.82
CA PHE A 54 4.31 18.42 -22.69
C PHE A 54 2.85 18.83 -22.47
N GLY A 55 2.57 19.71 -21.52
CA GLY A 55 1.23 20.19 -21.17
C GLY A 55 0.41 19.22 -20.34
N SER A 56 0.54 17.91 -20.53
CA SER A 56 -0.20 16.88 -19.78
C SER A 56 0.51 15.54 -19.83
N ILE A 57 0.18 14.66 -18.89
CA ILE A 57 0.61 13.25 -18.89
C ILE A 57 -0.65 12.37 -19.03
N GLY A 58 -0.76 11.66 -20.15
CA GLY A 58 -1.91 10.78 -20.42
C GLY A 58 -3.26 11.50 -20.43
N GLY A 59 -3.29 12.81 -20.78
CA GLY A 59 -4.49 13.65 -20.76
C GLY A 59 -4.78 14.29 -19.39
N TRP A 60 -3.92 14.07 -18.37
CA TRP A 60 -4.08 14.64 -17.03
C TRP A 60 -3.18 15.86 -16.86
N GLY A 61 -3.77 16.98 -16.42
CA GLY A 61 -3.03 18.19 -16.06
C GLY A 61 -2.34 18.05 -14.70
N TYR A 62 -1.42 18.97 -14.42
CA TYR A 62 -0.61 18.97 -13.20
C TYR A 62 -1.45 18.87 -11.89
N GLU A 63 -2.58 19.57 -11.85
CA GLU A 63 -3.45 19.63 -10.67
C GLU A 63 -4.06 18.26 -10.32
N SER A 64 -4.59 17.58 -11.35
CA SER A 64 -5.15 16.23 -11.21
C SER A 64 -4.08 15.18 -10.89
N LEU A 65 -2.87 15.34 -11.48
CA LEU A 65 -1.72 14.49 -11.18
C LEU A 65 -1.21 14.68 -9.76
N ALA A 66 -1.20 15.91 -9.24
CA ALA A 66 -0.85 16.18 -7.85
C ALA A 66 -1.80 15.48 -6.89
N PHE A 67 -3.10 15.52 -7.16
CA PHE A 67 -4.11 14.82 -6.36
C PHE A 67 -3.92 13.29 -6.41
N LEU A 68 -3.72 12.72 -7.60
CA LEU A 68 -3.48 11.29 -7.81
C LEU A 68 -2.20 10.83 -7.10
N TYR A 69 -1.10 11.56 -7.30
CA TYR A 69 0.21 11.27 -6.70
C TYR A 69 0.14 11.30 -5.17
N GLY A 70 -0.45 12.36 -4.61
CA GLY A 70 -0.64 12.47 -3.16
C GLY A 70 -1.44 11.31 -2.57
N MET A 71 -2.54 10.90 -3.23
CA MET A 71 -3.32 9.73 -2.84
C MET A 71 -2.51 8.43 -2.91
N SER A 72 -1.67 8.27 -3.94
CA SER A 72 -0.81 7.10 -4.10
C SER A 72 0.22 7.01 -2.98
N VAL A 73 0.93 8.11 -2.68
CA VAL A 73 1.94 8.16 -1.62
C VAL A 73 1.32 7.94 -0.25
N LEU A 74 0.14 8.52 0.03
CA LEU A 74 -0.59 8.28 1.27
C LEU A 74 -0.98 6.81 1.44
N SER A 75 -1.53 6.17 0.40
CA SER A 75 -1.90 4.75 0.48
C SER A 75 -0.67 3.85 0.61
N HIS A 76 0.48 4.25 0.03
CA HIS A 76 1.76 3.56 0.21
C HIS A 76 2.22 3.66 1.66
N GLY A 77 2.32 4.86 2.22
CA GLY A 77 2.72 5.06 3.61
C GLY A 77 1.84 4.30 4.60
N LEU A 78 0.51 4.28 4.39
CA LEU A 78 -0.40 3.45 5.18
C LEU A 78 -0.12 1.96 5.01
N ALA A 79 0.20 1.48 3.79
CA ALA A 79 0.56 0.09 3.56
C ALA A 79 1.89 -0.27 4.28
N VAL A 80 2.88 0.63 4.28
CA VAL A 80 4.13 0.45 5.03
C VAL A 80 3.85 0.37 6.54
N VAL A 81 3.00 1.23 7.09
CA VAL A 81 2.64 1.21 8.53
C VAL A 81 2.03 -0.12 8.94
N PHE A 82 1.09 -0.66 8.15
CA PHE A 82 0.29 -1.82 8.56
C PHE A 82 0.73 -3.16 7.97
N PHE A 83 1.41 -3.16 6.81
CA PHE A 83 1.66 -4.38 6.04
C PHE A 83 3.11 -4.61 5.65
N ILE A 84 4.08 -3.82 6.12
CA ILE A 84 5.48 -3.96 5.73
C ILE A 84 6.05 -5.35 6.03
N GLN A 85 5.56 -6.00 7.08
CA GLN A 85 5.97 -7.36 7.42
C GLN A 85 5.69 -8.36 6.29
N THR A 86 4.62 -8.12 5.53
CA THR A 86 4.28 -8.98 4.39
C THR A 86 5.26 -8.82 3.23
N TRP A 87 5.90 -7.67 3.10
CA TRP A 87 7.01 -7.46 2.16
C TRP A 87 8.22 -8.33 2.51
N PHE A 88 8.59 -8.35 3.79
CA PHE A 88 9.76 -9.10 4.26
C PHE A 88 9.51 -10.59 4.51
N MET A 89 8.29 -11.07 4.30
CA MET A 89 7.90 -12.47 4.57
C MET A 89 8.83 -13.47 3.86
N GLY A 90 9.20 -13.20 2.61
CA GLY A 90 10.10 -14.07 1.85
C GLY A 90 11.45 -14.30 2.52
N TYR A 91 12.04 -13.25 3.05
CA TYR A 91 13.31 -13.30 3.80
C TYR A 91 13.14 -14.09 5.10
N GLN A 92 12.09 -13.79 5.89
CA GLN A 92 11.84 -14.47 7.18
C GLN A 92 11.58 -15.97 7.03
N VAL A 93 10.94 -16.39 5.92
CA VAL A 93 10.72 -17.81 5.63
C VAL A 93 12.02 -18.52 5.29
N ILE A 94 12.90 -17.88 4.50
CA ILE A 94 14.20 -18.44 4.08
C ILE A 94 15.16 -18.54 5.27
N GLU A 95 15.17 -17.54 6.14
CA GLU A 95 16.07 -17.46 7.30
C GLU A 95 15.57 -18.30 8.51
N GLY A 96 14.38 -18.93 8.39
CA GLY A 96 13.81 -19.76 9.48
C GLY A 96 13.20 -18.93 10.61
N GLU A 97 13.18 -17.60 10.52
CA GLU A 97 12.61 -16.74 11.56
C GLU A 97 11.09 -16.93 11.73
N PHE A 98 10.45 -17.57 10.74
CA PHE A 98 9.03 -17.83 10.75
C PHE A 98 8.60 -18.83 11.83
N ASP A 99 9.51 -19.69 12.32
CA ASP A 99 9.27 -20.69 13.38
C ASP A 99 8.77 -20.03 14.67
N ARG A 100 9.23 -18.84 15.00
CA ARG A 100 8.81 -18.08 16.20
C ARG A 100 7.30 -17.81 16.26
N TYR A 101 6.64 -17.67 15.09
CA TYR A 101 5.20 -17.43 15.02
C TYR A 101 4.39 -18.70 15.32
N LEU A 102 4.95 -19.89 15.03
CA LEU A 102 4.32 -21.19 15.28
C LEU A 102 4.29 -21.54 16.76
N LEU A 103 5.22 -21.00 17.56
CA LEU A 103 5.33 -21.27 18.98
C LEU A 103 4.29 -20.52 19.84
N ARG A 104 3.64 -19.51 19.29
CA ARG A 104 2.69 -18.66 20.02
C ARG A 104 1.24 -19.15 19.78
N PRO A 105 0.41 -19.35 20.82
CA PRO A 105 -0.98 -19.85 20.69
C PRO A 105 -1.93 -18.72 20.23
N MET A 106 -1.69 -18.13 19.06
CA MET A 106 -2.46 -17.02 18.51
C MET A 106 -2.72 -17.23 17.02
N ASN A 107 -3.68 -16.47 16.45
CA ASN A 107 -3.91 -16.49 15.01
C ASN A 107 -2.67 -15.97 14.28
N LEU A 108 -2.11 -16.80 13.39
CA LEU A 108 -0.84 -16.52 12.70
C LEU A 108 -0.90 -15.27 11.83
N VAL A 109 -2.00 -15.07 11.09
CA VAL A 109 -2.19 -13.88 10.27
C VAL A 109 -2.16 -12.61 11.14
N PHE A 110 -2.85 -12.66 12.29
CA PHE A 110 -2.86 -11.54 13.23
C PHE A 110 -1.46 -11.29 13.81
N GLN A 111 -0.78 -12.32 14.29
CA GLN A 111 0.58 -12.17 14.83
C GLN A 111 1.50 -11.53 13.80
N PHE A 112 1.48 -12.07 12.58
CA PHE A 112 2.36 -11.63 11.51
C PHE A 112 2.11 -10.18 11.11
N LEU A 113 0.85 -9.76 10.99
CA LEU A 113 0.50 -8.40 10.60
C LEU A 113 0.80 -7.36 11.69
N PHE A 114 0.71 -7.75 12.97
CA PHE A 114 0.88 -6.83 14.09
C PHE A 114 2.25 -6.95 14.78
N ASP A 115 3.14 -7.85 14.31
CA ASP A 115 4.47 -8.04 14.91
C ASP A 115 5.36 -6.79 14.81
N ASP A 116 5.24 -6.01 13.74
CA ASP A 116 5.93 -4.73 13.59
C ASP A 116 5.00 -3.61 13.08
N PHE A 117 4.72 -2.66 13.94
CA PHE A 117 4.08 -1.40 13.56
C PHE A 117 5.16 -0.43 13.09
N ASN A 118 5.23 -0.20 11.79
CA ASN A 118 6.38 0.49 11.23
C ASN A 118 6.22 2.01 11.17
N LEU A 119 6.98 2.70 12.03
CA LEU A 119 7.02 4.18 12.04
C LEU A 119 7.60 4.78 10.75
N ILE A 120 8.37 4.02 9.97
CA ILE A 120 8.94 4.53 8.71
C ILE A 120 7.83 4.92 7.73
N GLY A 121 6.67 4.25 7.76
CA GLY A 121 5.53 4.65 6.93
C GLY A 121 5.05 6.09 7.14
N PHE A 122 5.28 6.68 8.32
CA PHE A 122 4.97 8.09 8.54
C PHE A 122 5.89 9.03 7.76
N THR A 123 7.08 8.58 7.37
CA THR A 123 7.98 9.35 6.51
C THR A 123 7.46 9.49 5.09
N ASP A 124 6.57 8.60 4.68
CA ASP A 124 5.85 8.64 3.41
C ASP A 124 4.52 9.40 3.54
N ILE A 125 3.80 9.18 4.66
CA ILE A 125 2.51 9.84 4.93
C ILE A 125 2.65 11.37 4.97
N ILE A 126 3.70 11.90 5.59
CA ILE A 126 3.88 13.35 5.74
C ILE A 126 4.01 14.04 4.37
N PRO A 127 4.99 13.71 3.49
CA PRO A 127 5.08 14.31 2.17
C PRO A 127 3.86 13.99 1.30
N GLY A 128 3.31 12.77 1.40
CA GLY A 128 2.08 12.37 0.71
C GLY A 128 0.90 13.27 1.07
N LEU A 129 0.72 13.57 2.37
CA LEU A 129 -0.33 14.47 2.85
C LEU A 129 -0.13 15.90 2.32
N MET A 130 1.10 16.40 2.29
CA MET A 130 1.39 17.74 1.77
C MET A 130 1.01 17.86 0.29
N VAL A 131 1.41 16.89 -0.53
CA VAL A 131 1.07 16.88 -1.97
C VAL A 131 -0.42 16.63 -2.18
N PHE A 132 -1.04 15.77 -1.39
CA PHE A 132 -2.48 15.52 -1.42
C PHE A 132 -3.31 16.77 -1.12
N VAL A 133 -2.97 17.49 -0.03
CA VAL A 133 -3.65 18.74 0.34
C VAL A 133 -3.47 19.79 -0.76
N TYR A 134 -2.25 19.92 -1.31
CA TYR A 134 -1.98 20.78 -2.46
C TYR A 134 -2.88 20.40 -3.65
N GLY A 135 -2.97 19.11 -3.99
CA GLY A 135 -3.84 18.59 -5.03
C GLY A 135 -5.31 18.92 -4.79
N CYS A 136 -5.83 18.69 -3.57
CA CYS A 136 -7.21 19.04 -3.20
C CYS A 136 -7.55 20.51 -3.45
N ILE A 137 -6.63 21.42 -3.06
CA ILE A 137 -6.80 22.87 -3.24
C ILE A 137 -6.82 23.20 -4.72
N LYS A 138 -5.92 22.64 -5.52
CA LYS A 138 -5.77 22.94 -6.95
C LYS A 138 -6.93 22.40 -7.79
N VAL A 139 -7.41 21.18 -7.52
CA VAL A 139 -8.60 20.62 -8.19
C VAL A 139 -9.91 21.19 -7.63
N ARG A 140 -9.85 22.10 -6.63
CA ARG A 140 -11.00 22.71 -5.95
C ARG A 140 -12.00 21.67 -5.43
N LEU A 141 -11.48 20.57 -4.87
CA LEU A 141 -12.33 19.52 -4.32
C LEU A 141 -13.09 20.05 -3.09
N THR A 142 -14.41 20.01 -3.14
CA THR A 142 -15.25 20.39 -1.99
C THR A 142 -15.14 19.29 -0.91
N LEU A 143 -14.67 19.65 0.28
CA LEU A 143 -14.58 18.73 1.41
C LEU A 143 -15.93 18.57 2.12
N ASN A 144 -16.89 17.98 1.42
CA ASN A 144 -18.14 17.52 2.01
C ASN A 144 -17.99 16.08 2.56
N LEU A 145 -18.94 15.64 3.37
CA LEU A 145 -18.91 14.30 3.97
C LEU A 145 -18.76 13.18 2.92
N ALA A 146 -19.43 13.32 1.78
CA ALA A 146 -19.36 12.32 0.70
C ALA A 146 -17.94 12.21 0.14
N ASN A 147 -17.30 13.33 -0.22
CA ASN A 147 -15.94 13.34 -0.75
C ASN A 147 -14.90 12.84 0.28
N VAL A 148 -15.09 13.19 1.55
CA VAL A 148 -14.23 12.65 2.64
C VAL A 148 -14.37 11.12 2.73
N LEU A 149 -15.58 10.58 2.67
CA LEU A 149 -15.81 9.13 2.66
C LEU A 149 -15.20 8.47 1.43
N LEU A 150 -15.29 9.07 0.23
CA LEU A 150 -14.66 8.55 -0.99
C LEU A 150 -13.14 8.54 -0.88
N ILE A 151 -12.53 9.59 -0.32
CA ILE A 151 -11.09 9.65 -0.03
C ILE A 151 -10.69 8.51 0.91
N LEU A 152 -11.42 8.32 2.01
CA LEU A 152 -11.15 7.26 2.97
C LEU A 152 -11.30 5.86 2.35
N CYS A 153 -12.34 5.64 1.54
CA CYS A 153 -12.51 4.38 0.80
C CYS A 153 -11.37 4.13 -0.18
N THR A 154 -10.90 5.17 -0.88
CA THR A 154 -9.76 5.05 -1.80
C THR A 154 -8.47 4.72 -1.06
N LEU A 155 -8.17 5.43 0.02
CA LEU A 155 -6.98 5.17 0.85
C LEU A 155 -7.01 3.76 1.44
N ALA A 156 -8.13 3.36 2.02
CA ALA A 156 -8.28 2.02 2.57
C ALA A 156 -8.18 0.94 1.49
N GLY A 157 -8.85 1.11 0.33
CA GLY A 157 -8.78 0.19 -0.79
C GLY A 157 -7.36 0.07 -1.35
N GLY A 158 -6.68 1.18 -1.61
CA GLY A 158 -5.30 1.21 -2.10
C GLY A 158 -4.31 0.57 -1.13
N THR A 159 -4.46 0.84 0.17
CA THR A 159 -3.66 0.23 1.24
C THR A 159 -3.85 -1.29 1.29
N LEU A 160 -5.09 -1.77 1.21
CA LEU A 160 -5.41 -3.20 1.22
C LEU A 160 -4.93 -3.91 -0.04
N ILE A 161 -5.02 -3.29 -1.22
CA ILE A 161 -4.50 -3.86 -2.47
C ILE A 161 -2.98 -4.05 -2.37
N ARG A 162 -2.23 -3.04 -1.89
CA ARG A 162 -0.78 -3.12 -1.69
C ARG A 162 -0.42 -4.24 -0.71
N GLY A 163 -1.04 -4.24 0.47
CA GLY A 163 -0.83 -5.27 1.48
C GLY A 163 -1.19 -6.68 0.99
N ALA A 164 -2.25 -6.81 0.18
CA ALA A 164 -2.66 -8.07 -0.43
C ALA A 164 -1.60 -8.61 -1.40
N VAL A 165 -1.03 -7.73 -2.23
CA VAL A 165 0.02 -8.10 -3.19
C VAL A 165 1.30 -8.51 -2.48
N TRP A 166 1.76 -7.73 -1.50
CA TRP A 166 2.94 -8.07 -0.71
C TRP A 166 2.75 -9.41 0.01
N MET A 167 1.58 -9.61 0.64
CA MET A 167 1.26 -10.88 1.31
C MET A 167 1.17 -12.04 0.32
N PHE A 168 0.60 -11.85 -0.87
CA PHE A 168 0.53 -12.86 -1.92
C PHE A 168 1.94 -13.27 -2.36
N CYS A 169 2.77 -12.30 -2.77
CA CYS A 169 4.14 -12.54 -3.23
C CYS A 169 4.99 -13.18 -2.12
N GLY A 170 4.94 -12.63 -0.90
CA GLY A 170 5.65 -13.18 0.24
C GLY A 170 5.23 -14.61 0.57
N SER A 171 3.93 -14.92 0.45
CA SER A 171 3.43 -16.29 0.70
C SER A 171 3.95 -17.32 -0.30
N MET A 172 4.37 -16.91 -1.50
CA MET A 172 4.97 -17.84 -2.47
C MET A 172 6.25 -18.47 -1.96
N SER A 173 6.97 -17.82 -1.04
CA SER A 173 8.18 -18.34 -0.42
C SER A 173 7.98 -19.67 0.33
N PHE A 174 6.78 -19.95 0.81
CA PHE A 174 6.46 -21.24 1.44
C PHE A 174 6.60 -22.45 0.49
N TRP A 175 6.48 -22.21 -0.83
CA TRP A 175 6.63 -23.26 -1.84
C TRP A 175 7.98 -23.22 -2.57
N THR A 176 8.48 -22.02 -2.86
CA THR A 176 9.65 -21.84 -3.76
C THR A 176 10.97 -21.61 -3.03
N LYS A 177 10.93 -21.27 -1.73
CA LYS A 177 12.09 -20.92 -0.89
C LYS A 177 13.03 -19.85 -1.52
N SER A 178 12.52 -19.01 -2.45
CA SER A 178 13.34 -18.06 -3.23
C SER A 178 12.57 -16.85 -3.79
N THR A 179 11.61 -16.26 -3.05
CA THR A 179 10.74 -15.21 -3.63
C THR A 179 11.01 -13.78 -3.17
N ALA A 180 12.05 -13.53 -2.37
CA ALA A 180 12.34 -12.19 -1.89
C ALA A 180 12.47 -11.18 -3.05
N ASN A 181 13.34 -11.47 -4.03
CA ASN A 181 13.53 -10.62 -5.22
C ASN A 181 12.25 -10.46 -6.07
N PHE A 182 11.36 -11.46 -6.09
CA PHE A 182 10.08 -11.37 -6.79
C PHE A 182 9.13 -10.41 -6.10
N THR A 183 9.08 -10.43 -4.77
CA THR A 183 8.29 -9.48 -3.97
C THR A 183 8.75 -8.05 -4.22
N ASP A 184 10.07 -7.82 -4.23
CA ASP A 184 10.67 -6.51 -4.49
C ASP A 184 10.31 -6.01 -5.91
N MET A 185 10.48 -6.85 -6.93
CA MET A 185 10.16 -6.49 -8.31
C MET A 185 8.67 -6.16 -8.51
N VAL A 186 7.79 -7.00 -7.97
CA VAL A 186 6.34 -6.78 -8.09
C VAL A 186 5.91 -5.57 -7.27
N GLY A 187 6.44 -5.41 -6.06
CA GLY A 187 6.15 -4.26 -5.19
C GLY A 187 6.56 -2.94 -5.83
N GLU A 188 7.77 -2.85 -6.40
CA GLU A 188 8.22 -1.66 -7.14
C GLU A 188 7.33 -1.35 -8.36
N LEU A 189 6.92 -2.38 -9.11
CA LEU A 189 5.99 -2.19 -10.23
C LEU A 189 4.68 -1.55 -9.75
N PHE A 190 4.11 -2.07 -8.66
CA PHE A 190 2.88 -1.54 -8.07
C PHE A 190 3.04 -0.10 -7.59
N GLU A 191 4.17 0.22 -6.99
CA GLU A 191 4.47 1.57 -6.55
C GLU A 191 4.55 2.54 -7.73
N ARG A 192 5.40 2.24 -8.71
CA ARG A 192 5.63 3.12 -9.87
C ARG A 192 4.38 3.34 -10.72
N VAL A 193 3.65 2.26 -11.03
CA VAL A 193 2.45 2.36 -11.88
C VAL A 193 1.32 3.14 -11.19
N SER A 194 1.16 3.00 -9.87
CA SER A 194 0.07 3.69 -9.15
C SER A 194 0.24 5.19 -8.98
N MET A 195 1.45 5.73 -9.25
CA MET A 195 1.74 7.17 -9.18
C MET A 195 1.32 7.94 -10.43
N TYR A 196 1.08 7.23 -11.52
CA TYR A 196 0.76 7.83 -12.82
C TYR A 196 -0.60 7.34 -13.33
N PRO A 197 -1.28 8.13 -14.19
CA PRO A 197 -2.51 7.68 -14.80
C PRO A 197 -2.24 6.50 -15.76
N ILE A 198 -3.04 5.44 -15.67
CA ILE A 198 -2.85 4.27 -16.56
C ILE A 198 -3.02 4.58 -18.04
N THR A 199 -3.58 5.75 -18.38
CA THR A 199 -3.75 6.23 -19.76
C THR A 199 -2.43 6.44 -20.50
N ILE A 200 -1.29 6.50 -19.81
CA ILE A 200 0.05 6.57 -20.45
C ILE A 200 0.46 5.22 -21.08
N TYR A 201 -0.15 4.13 -20.65
CA TYR A 201 0.18 2.79 -21.12
C TYR A 201 -0.69 2.38 -22.31
N PRO A 202 -0.23 1.45 -23.16
CA PRO A 202 -1.04 0.92 -24.25
C PRO A 202 -2.27 0.19 -23.70
N ARG A 203 -3.33 0.07 -24.51
CA ARG A 203 -4.65 -0.48 -24.10
C ARG A 203 -4.57 -1.86 -23.45
N TRP A 204 -3.69 -2.73 -23.94
CA TRP A 204 -3.50 -4.05 -23.35
C TRP A 204 -2.95 -3.99 -21.92
N ALA A 205 -2.01 -3.06 -21.66
CA ALA A 205 -1.46 -2.87 -20.33
C ALA A 205 -2.48 -2.19 -19.37
N GLN A 206 -3.32 -1.28 -19.89
CA GLN A 206 -4.43 -0.72 -19.11
C GLN A 206 -5.41 -1.82 -18.67
N ALA A 207 -5.76 -2.77 -19.57
CA ALA A 207 -6.59 -3.91 -19.22
C ALA A 207 -5.91 -4.84 -18.21
N LEU A 208 -4.61 -5.11 -18.38
CA LEU A 208 -3.79 -5.88 -17.44
C LEU A 208 -3.82 -5.26 -16.03
N PHE A 209 -3.55 -3.95 -15.94
CA PHE A 209 -3.49 -3.21 -14.68
C PHE A 209 -4.86 -2.92 -14.05
N THR A 210 -5.94 -3.13 -14.78
CA THR A 210 -7.29 -2.97 -14.24
C THR A 210 -7.87 -4.30 -13.76
N PHE A 211 -7.68 -5.38 -14.50
CA PHE A 211 -8.39 -6.65 -14.27
C PHE A 211 -7.51 -7.77 -13.70
N LEU A 212 -6.26 -7.92 -14.16
CA LEU A 212 -5.38 -9.00 -13.73
C LEU A 212 -4.52 -8.58 -12.53
N LEU A 213 -3.86 -7.43 -12.69
CA LEU A 213 -3.04 -6.83 -11.63
C LEU A 213 -3.74 -5.52 -11.19
N PRO A 214 -4.72 -5.51 -10.31
CA PRO A 214 -5.63 -4.38 -10.09
C PRO A 214 -4.99 -3.12 -9.53
N LEU A 215 -3.84 -2.72 -10.12
CA LEU A 215 -3.06 -1.52 -9.84
C LEU A 215 -3.84 -0.24 -10.02
N ALA A 216 -4.64 -0.19 -11.08
CA ALA A 216 -5.44 0.98 -11.41
C ALA A 216 -6.49 1.32 -10.33
N TRP A 217 -6.87 0.33 -9.50
CA TRP A 217 -7.81 0.53 -8.41
C TRP A 217 -7.17 1.13 -7.15
N ILE A 218 -5.84 1.18 -7.07
CA ILE A 218 -5.16 1.83 -5.95
C ILE A 218 -5.49 3.32 -5.91
N THR A 219 -5.42 4.01 -7.06
CA THR A 219 -5.62 5.46 -7.15
C THR A 219 -6.36 5.89 -8.40
N PHE A 220 -6.00 5.39 -9.60
CA PHE A 220 -6.46 5.94 -10.87
C PHE A 220 -7.99 5.94 -11.02
N TRP A 221 -8.64 4.78 -10.93
CA TRP A 221 -10.10 4.70 -11.08
C TRP A 221 -10.87 5.46 -10.01
N PRO A 222 -10.52 5.34 -8.70
CA PRO A 222 -11.15 6.15 -7.66
C PRO A 222 -10.99 7.65 -7.87
N VAL A 223 -9.77 8.11 -8.14
CA VAL A 223 -9.48 9.53 -8.36
C VAL A 223 -10.21 10.06 -9.58
N ARG A 224 -10.21 9.30 -10.68
CA ARG A 224 -10.96 9.65 -11.89
C ARG A 224 -12.45 9.80 -11.62
N GLY A 225 -13.03 8.88 -10.84
CA GLY A 225 -14.44 8.96 -10.45
C GLY A 225 -14.79 10.15 -9.56
N MET A 226 -13.81 10.70 -8.83
CA MET A 226 -14.00 11.92 -8.03
C MET A 226 -13.86 13.20 -8.87
N LEU A 227 -12.95 13.21 -9.85
CA LEU A 227 -12.64 14.39 -10.65
C LEU A 227 -13.53 14.54 -11.89
N GLU A 228 -14.02 13.44 -12.45
CA GLU A 228 -14.84 13.39 -13.65
C GLU A 228 -16.22 12.75 -13.34
N PRO A 229 -17.19 13.49 -12.82
CA PRO A 229 -18.53 12.97 -12.57
C PRO A 229 -19.16 12.44 -13.87
N GLY A 230 -19.62 11.19 -13.87
CA GLY A 230 -20.25 10.54 -15.05
C GLY A 230 -19.38 9.51 -15.78
N VAL A 231 -18.13 9.34 -15.40
CA VAL A 231 -17.25 8.29 -15.95
C VAL A 231 -17.65 6.88 -15.45
N SER A 232 -18.32 6.80 -14.32
CA SER A 232 -18.78 5.50 -13.80
C SER A 232 -19.99 5.00 -14.59
N VAL A 233 -19.80 3.90 -15.32
CA VAL A 233 -20.91 3.14 -15.96
C VAL A 233 -21.74 2.40 -14.89
N ILE A 234 -21.18 2.23 -13.69
CA ILE A 234 -21.79 1.51 -12.57
C ILE A 234 -22.42 2.56 -11.63
N PRO A 235 -23.62 2.34 -11.07
CA PRO A 235 -24.27 3.28 -10.15
C PRO A 235 -23.58 3.38 -8.77
N VAL A 236 -22.39 2.81 -8.62
CA VAL A 236 -21.59 2.79 -7.39
C VAL A 236 -20.34 3.63 -7.59
N PRO A 237 -19.97 4.50 -6.62
CA PRO A 237 -18.73 5.27 -6.69
C PRO A 237 -17.50 4.37 -6.82
N LEU A 238 -16.59 4.70 -7.75
CA LEU A 238 -15.40 3.89 -8.05
C LEU A 238 -14.47 3.72 -6.83
N ALA A 239 -14.49 4.66 -5.89
CA ALA A 239 -13.78 4.54 -4.62
C ALA A 239 -14.30 3.38 -3.74
N VAL A 240 -15.61 3.16 -3.73
CA VAL A 240 -16.24 2.02 -3.01
C VAL A 240 -15.88 0.70 -3.69
N VAL A 241 -15.85 0.69 -5.03
CA VAL A 241 -15.38 -0.48 -5.79
C VAL A 241 -13.92 -0.80 -5.47
N ALA A 242 -13.06 0.22 -5.37
CA ALA A 242 -11.65 0.03 -4.99
C ALA A 242 -11.51 -0.59 -3.60
N LEU A 243 -12.32 -0.14 -2.63
CA LEU A 243 -12.36 -0.74 -1.30
C LEU A 243 -12.81 -2.22 -1.36
N ALA A 244 -13.86 -2.53 -2.13
CA ALA A 244 -14.32 -3.91 -2.31
C ALA A 244 -13.25 -4.80 -2.96
N VAL A 245 -12.58 -4.31 -4.00
CA VAL A 245 -11.44 -5.00 -4.64
C VAL A 245 -10.33 -5.26 -3.62
N GLY A 246 -9.96 -4.24 -2.85
CA GLY A 246 -8.94 -4.37 -1.80
C GLY A 246 -9.29 -5.41 -0.75
N LEU A 247 -10.53 -5.42 -0.26
CA LEU A 247 -11.01 -6.41 0.72
C LEU A 247 -11.00 -7.83 0.15
N LEU A 248 -11.46 -8.02 -1.09
CA LEU A 248 -11.47 -9.34 -1.74
C LEU A 248 -10.05 -9.87 -1.98
N MET A 249 -9.15 -9.02 -2.48
CA MET A 249 -7.75 -9.40 -2.68
C MET A 249 -7.06 -9.75 -1.36
N PHE A 250 -7.27 -8.94 -0.34
CA PHE A 250 -6.67 -9.17 0.97
C PHE A 250 -7.19 -10.45 1.62
N ALA A 251 -8.49 -10.72 1.52
CA ALA A 251 -9.08 -11.98 1.97
C ALA A 251 -8.50 -13.17 1.20
N GLY A 252 -8.35 -13.05 -0.13
CA GLY A 252 -7.72 -14.08 -0.97
C GLY A 252 -6.26 -14.33 -0.59
N SER A 253 -5.46 -13.27 -0.39
CA SER A 253 -4.05 -13.40 0.01
C SER A 253 -3.90 -14.02 1.41
N CYS A 254 -4.80 -13.70 2.36
CA CYS A 254 -4.86 -14.39 3.65
C CYS A 254 -5.17 -15.90 3.49
N GLY A 255 -6.00 -16.25 2.51
CA GLY A 255 -6.28 -17.67 2.18
C GLY A 255 -5.03 -18.39 1.68
N ILE A 256 -4.30 -17.75 0.75
CA ILE A 256 -3.04 -18.28 0.17
C ILE A 256 -1.97 -18.39 1.27
N PHE A 257 -1.83 -17.38 2.11
CA PHE A 257 -0.93 -17.43 3.27
C PHE A 257 -1.24 -18.66 4.18
N ARG A 258 -2.52 -18.89 4.50
CA ARG A 258 -2.91 -20.06 5.32
C ARG A 258 -2.63 -21.40 4.63
N MET A 259 -2.76 -21.47 3.30
CA MET A 259 -2.40 -22.65 2.52
C MET A 259 -0.89 -22.87 2.52
N GLY A 260 -0.10 -21.82 2.33
CA GLY A 260 1.35 -21.85 2.38
C GLY A 260 1.89 -22.30 3.72
N MET A 261 1.29 -21.81 4.81
CA MET A 261 1.62 -22.21 6.17
C MET A 261 1.50 -23.73 6.41
N ARG A 262 0.55 -24.40 5.76
CA ARG A 262 0.40 -25.87 5.87
C ARG A 262 1.52 -26.64 5.16
N LYS A 263 2.25 -25.96 4.28
CA LYS A 263 3.38 -26.51 3.51
C LYS A 263 4.73 -26.05 4.03
N TYR A 264 4.71 -25.16 5.02
CA TYR A 264 5.94 -24.65 5.61
C TYR A 264 6.70 -25.78 6.29
N GLU A 265 7.94 -25.95 5.90
CA GLU A 265 8.93 -26.80 6.54
C GLU A 265 10.01 -25.90 7.11
N SER A 266 10.33 -26.05 8.39
CA SER A 266 11.41 -25.28 9.00
C SER A 266 12.69 -25.41 8.18
N ALA A 267 13.40 -24.31 7.95
CA ALA A 267 14.67 -24.33 7.20
C ALA A 267 15.80 -25.12 7.91
N GLY A 268 15.52 -25.63 9.11
CA GLY A 268 16.42 -26.52 9.86
C GLY A 268 17.81 -25.90 10.02
N SER A 269 17.97 -25.03 10.98
CA SER A 269 19.29 -24.62 11.47
C SER A 269 19.79 -25.59 12.51
#